data_e40ac0b5730ea8bce87d3c6e1289df35
#
_entry.id   e40ac0b5730ea8bce87d3c6e1289df35
#
_cell.length_a   1.000
_cell.length_b   1.000
_cell.length_c   1.000
_cell.angle_alpha   90.00
_cell.angle_beta   90.00
_cell.angle_gamma   90.00
#
_symmetry.space_group_name_H-M   'P 1'
#
loop_
_entity.id
_entity.type
_entity.pdbx_description
1 polymer ?
#
loop_
_entity_poly.entity_id
_entity_poly.type
_entity_poly.pdbx_seq_one_letter_code
_entity_poly.pdbx_strand_id
1 'polypeptide(L)'
;MAKRLFPWSDPVVHSFAGTWSIVTSRSIFVGCLPWLVVWSSLSPEQAFSADPPSFTRDIKGLLSNRCIRCHGPDAEARHGGGEDGLRLDTFAGATEDLGGYAAIVPGDADQSEIIIRISEEDTDLVMPPPEAGEPLSDEERALLRQWINSGAEYEPHWSYTRISRPAIPTVSDSSWPQNPIDRFILAKLESEGLTPSQEADRMTLARRLALDLTGLPVSLEQVDQFVADVSTDAFEELVDALLSHPGYGEHMARGWLDLARYADSAGYADDPPRTIWPYRDWVINAFDTNMPFDDFTVQQLAGDLLPDTTPDNKIATAFHRNTLTNNEGGTIDEEFRSVAVVDRVNTTLSTWMGMTIACAQCHDHKYDPLSQQEFFGLYAVFNNTADADRKDESPLVSIPWEPLDAKRRPLEKELDAILKAVPEMKKVTPKKQVQPQGEPPELRPLRKHVDTLRKRIAAVKAVTVPVMEELKGDK
;
A
#
# COMPACT_ATOMS: atom_id res chain seq x y z
N MET A 1 28.18 -30.91 -23.33
CA MET A 1 29.52 -30.34 -23.40
C MET A 1 29.49 -28.90 -22.90
N ALA A 2 30.36 -28.63 -21.93
CA ALA A 2 30.80 -27.36 -21.37
C ALA A 2 29.83 -26.55 -20.49
N LYS A 3 29.93 -26.86 -19.20
CA LYS A 3 29.66 -25.97 -18.06
C LYS A 3 30.58 -24.76 -18.08
N ARG A 4 30.07 -23.55 -17.81
CA ARG A 4 30.85 -22.47 -17.20
C ARG A 4 30.14 -21.96 -15.95
N LEU A 5 30.73 -22.28 -14.81
CA LEU A 5 30.51 -21.76 -13.49
C LEU A 5 31.15 -20.35 -13.39
N PHE A 6 30.43 -19.38 -12.83
CA PHE A 6 30.98 -18.14 -12.31
C PHE A 6 31.13 -18.24 -10.81
N PRO A 7 32.28 -17.96 -10.22
CA PRO A 7 32.45 -17.91 -8.77
C PRO A 7 32.07 -16.53 -8.22
N TRP A 8 31.28 -16.53 -7.19
CA TRP A 8 31.07 -15.37 -6.33
C TRP A 8 32.31 -15.17 -5.45
N SER A 9 32.90 -13.99 -5.49
CA SER A 9 33.97 -13.57 -4.59
C SER A 9 33.38 -12.81 -3.41
N ASP A 10 33.77 -13.22 -2.20
CA ASP A 10 33.40 -12.63 -0.93
C ASP A 10 33.87 -11.18 -0.79
N PRO A 11 33.14 -10.31 -0.06
CA PRO A 11 33.63 -8.96 0.23
C PRO A 11 34.68 -9.00 1.34
N VAL A 12 35.85 -8.47 1.04
CA VAL A 12 36.96 -8.26 1.98
C VAL A 12 36.57 -7.17 2.99
N VAL A 13 36.47 -7.55 4.25
CA VAL A 13 36.34 -6.62 5.39
C VAL A 13 37.73 -6.06 5.71
N HIS A 14 37.97 -4.80 5.41
CA HIS A 14 39.14 -4.09 5.90
C HIS A 14 38.89 -3.50 7.27
N SER A 15 39.53 -4.11 8.29
CA SER A 15 39.68 -3.59 9.63
C SER A 15 40.71 -2.48 9.64
N PHE A 16 40.34 -1.25 9.94
CA PHE A 16 41.24 -0.17 10.27
C PHE A 16 41.42 -0.10 11.80
N ALA A 17 42.53 -0.62 12.31
CA ALA A 17 42.99 -0.35 13.63
C ALA A 17 43.85 0.92 13.64
N GLY A 18 43.30 2.03 14.07
CA GLY A 18 44.01 3.28 14.30
C GLY A 18 44.46 3.39 15.74
N THR A 19 45.77 3.30 15.98
CA THR A 19 46.43 3.54 17.26
C THR A 19 46.44 5.01 17.62
N TRP A 20 45.84 5.37 18.73
CA TRP A 20 45.96 6.70 19.30
C TRP A 20 47.16 6.76 20.27
N SER A 21 48.14 7.61 19.93
CA SER A 21 49.28 7.92 20.78
C SER A 21 48.92 8.99 21.79
N ILE A 22 49.08 8.66 23.06
CA ILE A 22 48.94 9.59 24.20
C ILE A 22 50.19 10.45 24.29
N VAL A 23 50.05 11.76 24.10
CA VAL A 23 51.10 12.73 24.38
C VAL A 23 50.90 13.24 25.82
N THR A 24 51.80 12.84 26.71
CA THR A 24 51.90 13.39 28.07
C THR A 24 52.72 14.68 28.03
N SER A 25 52.17 15.80 28.46
CA SER A 25 52.90 17.03 28.72
C SER A 25 52.82 17.39 30.20
N ARG A 26 53.99 17.74 30.71
CA ARG A 26 54.30 17.94 32.13
C ARG A 26 53.76 19.26 32.68
N SER A 27 53.45 19.17 33.95
CA SER A 27 53.08 20.13 34.94
C SER A 27 53.89 21.45 34.98
N ILE A 28 53.18 22.57 35.20
CA ILE A 28 53.71 23.74 35.89
C ILE A 28 52.74 24.09 37.03
N PHE A 29 53.22 24.00 38.25
CA PHE A 29 52.57 24.48 39.46
C PHE A 29 52.69 26.01 39.56
N VAL A 30 51.56 26.71 39.65
CA VAL A 30 51.46 28.05 40.21
C VAL A 30 50.25 28.06 41.15
N GLY A 31 50.56 28.23 42.43
CA GLY A 31 49.58 28.31 43.52
C GLY A 31 48.81 29.63 43.47
N CYS A 32 47.52 29.58 43.78
CA CYS A 32 46.75 30.71 44.28
C CYS A 32 45.51 30.22 45.05
N LEU A 33 45.31 30.84 46.19
CA LEU A 33 44.35 30.74 47.28
C LEU A 33 42.91 30.20 46.91
N PRO A 34 42.25 29.56 47.91
CA PRO A 34 40.89 29.04 47.72
C PRO A 34 39.87 30.13 47.93
N TRP A 35 39.13 30.44 46.81
CA TRP A 35 37.84 31.07 46.93
C TRP A 35 36.80 29.96 47.10
N LEU A 36 36.18 29.91 48.26
CA LEU A 36 34.99 29.13 48.57
C LEU A 36 33.84 29.71 47.75
N VAL A 37 33.63 29.18 46.54
CA VAL A 37 32.38 29.34 45.81
C VAL A 37 31.46 28.23 46.32
N VAL A 38 30.49 28.62 47.14
CA VAL A 38 29.31 27.80 47.45
C VAL A 38 28.54 27.63 46.17
N TRP A 39 28.78 26.55 45.46
CA TRP A 39 27.89 26.11 44.40
C TRP A 39 26.64 25.56 45.07
N SER A 40 25.61 26.41 45.23
CA SER A 40 24.23 25.94 45.34
C SER A 40 23.94 25.14 44.10
N SER A 41 23.92 23.82 44.22
CA SER A 41 23.38 22.90 43.25
C SER A 41 21.87 23.14 43.14
N LEU A 42 21.47 24.18 42.38
CA LEU A 42 20.21 24.21 41.70
C LEU A 42 20.36 23.19 40.57
N SER A 43 20.00 21.95 40.86
CA SER A 43 19.57 21.05 39.79
C SER A 43 18.47 21.79 39.02
N PRO A 44 18.60 22.03 37.73
CA PRO A 44 17.41 22.34 36.95
C PRO A 44 16.55 21.07 37.05
N GLU A 45 15.52 21.09 37.91
CA GLU A 45 14.32 20.33 37.59
C GLU A 45 13.94 20.79 36.20
N GLN A 46 14.30 19.97 35.23
CA GLN A 46 13.67 20.03 33.92
C GLN A 46 12.19 19.75 34.20
N ALA A 47 11.45 20.84 34.41
CA ALA A 47 10.03 20.81 34.25
C ALA A 47 9.79 20.45 32.80
N PHE A 48 9.77 19.15 32.54
CA PHE A 48 9.05 18.63 31.40
C PHE A 48 7.61 19.11 31.59
N SER A 49 7.25 20.18 30.92
CA SER A 49 5.88 20.43 30.53
C SER A 49 5.56 19.37 29.49
N ALA A 50 5.48 18.12 29.94
CA ALA A 50 4.99 17.05 29.12
C ALA A 50 3.49 17.31 28.97
N ASP A 51 3.04 17.48 27.73
CA ASP A 51 1.63 17.35 27.40
C ASP A 51 1.10 16.08 28.10
N PRO A 52 -0.15 16.08 28.58
CA PRO A 52 -0.72 14.90 29.22
C PRO A 52 -0.56 13.70 28.30
N PRO A 53 -0.35 12.47 28.84
CA PRO A 53 -0.19 11.29 28.02
C PRO A 53 -1.39 11.12 27.06
N SER A 54 -1.09 10.93 25.77
CA SER A 54 -2.08 10.66 24.74
C SER A 54 -2.42 9.18 24.70
N PHE A 55 -3.69 8.84 24.62
CA PHE A 55 -4.10 7.44 24.52
C PHE A 55 -3.47 6.76 23.30
N THR A 56 -3.55 7.37 22.12
CA THR A 56 -3.05 6.75 20.89
C THR A 56 -1.54 6.65 20.82
N ARG A 57 -0.81 7.65 21.35
CA ARG A 57 0.65 7.68 21.30
C ARG A 57 1.29 6.82 22.40
N ASP A 58 0.78 6.94 23.64
CA ASP A 58 1.49 6.46 24.83
C ASP A 58 0.82 5.24 25.49
N ILE A 59 -0.51 5.16 25.48
CA ILE A 59 -1.30 4.19 26.26
C ILE A 59 -1.76 3.00 25.44
N LYS A 60 -2.27 3.23 24.22
CA LYS A 60 -2.85 2.17 23.37
C LYS A 60 -1.87 1.02 23.13
N GLY A 61 -0.59 1.33 22.86
CA GLY A 61 0.45 0.32 22.66
C GLY A 61 0.70 -0.51 23.93
N LEU A 62 0.72 0.15 25.09
CA LEU A 62 0.89 -0.51 26.37
C LEU A 62 -0.28 -1.46 26.68
N LEU A 63 -1.53 -0.99 26.61
CA LEU A 63 -2.71 -1.82 26.80
C LEU A 63 -2.77 -2.99 25.82
N SER A 64 -2.49 -2.73 24.54
CA SER A 64 -2.50 -3.77 23.48
C SER A 64 -1.49 -4.89 23.74
N ASN A 65 -0.33 -4.57 24.28
CA ASN A 65 0.72 -5.56 24.53
C ASN A 65 0.52 -6.31 25.85
N ARG A 66 -0.07 -5.68 26.87
CA ARG A 66 -0.13 -6.21 28.23
C ARG A 66 -1.52 -6.70 28.65
N CYS A 67 -2.61 -6.13 28.10
CA CYS A 67 -3.96 -6.29 28.62
C CYS A 67 -4.99 -6.83 27.61
N ILE A 68 -4.95 -6.34 26.37
CA ILE A 68 -6.02 -6.56 25.36
C ILE A 68 -6.18 -8.02 24.95
N ARG A 69 -5.16 -8.83 25.10
CA ARG A 69 -5.29 -10.28 24.83
C ARG A 69 -6.40 -10.94 25.65
N CYS A 70 -6.54 -10.53 26.93
CA CYS A 70 -7.53 -11.07 27.86
C CYS A 70 -8.65 -10.07 28.18
N HIS A 71 -8.51 -8.78 27.86
CA HIS A 71 -9.45 -7.72 28.17
C HIS A 71 -9.75 -6.87 26.92
N GLY A 72 -9.93 -7.53 25.77
CA GLY A 72 -10.07 -6.88 24.47
C GLY A 72 -11.37 -7.26 23.73
N PRO A 73 -11.39 -7.05 22.40
CA PRO A 73 -12.58 -7.26 21.58
C PRO A 73 -12.98 -8.73 21.44
N ASP A 74 -12.05 -9.67 21.57
CA ASP A 74 -12.31 -11.11 21.41
C ASP A 74 -13.11 -11.66 22.61
N ALA A 75 -14.39 -11.93 22.39
CA ALA A 75 -15.31 -12.37 23.45
C ALA A 75 -14.94 -13.75 24.02
N GLU A 76 -14.36 -14.65 23.20
CA GLU A 76 -13.99 -16.00 23.67
C GLU A 76 -12.70 -16.01 24.50
N ALA A 77 -11.81 -15.05 24.26
CA ALA A 77 -10.55 -14.88 25.01
C ALA A 77 -10.69 -13.95 26.20
N ARG A 78 -11.89 -13.34 26.42
CA ARG A 78 -12.11 -12.30 27.42
C ARG A 78 -12.28 -12.87 28.82
N HIS A 79 -11.61 -12.25 29.78
CA HIS A 79 -11.65 -12.66 31.20
C HIS A 79 -11.99 -11.49 32.12
N GLY A 80 -12.50 -11.80 33.32
CA GLY A 80 -12.82 -10.83 34.37
C GLY A 80 -14.00 -9.94 34.03
N GLY A 81 -14.37 -9.04 34.94
CA GLY A 81 -15.53 -8.15 34.77
C GLY A 81 -16.86 -8.87 34.95
N GLY A 82 -17.91 -8.36 34.30
CA GLY A 82 -19.26 -8.92 34.32
C GLY A 82 -19.46 -10.14 33.42
N GLU A 83 -20.71 -10.44 33.07
CA GLU A 83 -21.07 -11.61 32.26
C GLU A 83 -20.41 -11.62 30.87
N ASP A 84 -20.20 -10.43 30.30
CA ASP A 84 -19.58 -10.27 28.98
C ASP A 84 -18.04 -10.13 29.01
N GLY A 85 -17.42 -10.20 30.20
CA GLY A 85 -15.99 -10.02 30.39
C GLY A 85 -15.52 -8.56 30.29
N LEU A 86 -14.39 -8.23 30.93
CA LEU A 86 -13.84 -6.87 30.97
C LEU A 86 -13.26 -6.44 29.61
N ARG A 87 -13.59 -5.22 29.18
CA ARG A 87 -13.03 -4.56 28.00
C ARG A 87 -12.21 -3.33 28.38
N LEU A 88 -10.92 -3.35 28.08
CA LEU A 88 -10.00 -2.22 28.27
C LEU A 88 -9.66 -1.49 26.95
N ASP A 89 -10.16 -1.99 25.83
CA ASP A 89 -9.96 -1.41 24.49
C ASP A 89 -10.98 -0.30 24.16
N THR A 90 -12.03 -0.16 24.97
CA THR A 90 -13.05 0.88 24.80
C THR A 90 -13.29 1.65 26.12
N PHE A 91 -13.58 2.96 26.01
CA PHE A 91 -13.90 3.79 27.16
C PHE A 91 -15.09 3.22 27.96
N ALA A 92 -16.17 2.85 27.25
CA ALA A 92 -17.37 2.32 27.90
C ALA A 92 -17.08 1.05 28.72
N GLY A 93 -16.34 0.08 28.14
CA GLY A 93 -16.03 -1.16 28.86
C GLY A 93 -15.02 -0.98 29.99
N ALA A 94 -14.07 -0.04 29.86
CA ALA A 94 -13.09 0.24 30.91
C ALA A 94 -13.66 1.00 32.10
N THR A 95 -14.75 1.76 31.89
CA THR A 95 -15.42 2.57 32.92
C THR A 95 -16.74 1.99 33.41
N GLU A 96 -17.10 0.78 32.96
CA GLU A 96 -18.30 0.07 33.39
C GLU A 96 -18.29 -0.20 34.89
N ASP A 97 -19.45 -0.05 35.54
CA ASP A 97 -19.63 -0.42 36.95
C ASP A 97 -19.69 -1.95 37.11
N LEU A 98 -18.62 -2.52 37.67
CA LEU A 98 -18.48 -3.95 37.92
C LEU A 98 -19.02 -4.41 39.28
N GLY A 99 -19.93 -3.68 39.85
CA GLY A 99 -20.52 -3.97 41.16
C GLY A 99 -19.95 -3.11 42.29
N GLY A 100 -19.80 -1.81 42.04
CA GLY A 100 -19.32 -0.79 42.95
C GLY A 100 -17.86 -0.42 42.75
N TYR A 101 -17.22 -0.89 41.70
CA TYR A 101 -15.88 -0.50 41.25
C TYR A 101 -15.83 -0.51 39.71
N ALA A 102 -14.83 0.15 39.15
CA ALA A 102 -14.58 0.13 37.70
C ALA A 102 -13.09 -0.14 37.43
N ALA A 103 -12.79 -0.70 36.28
CA ALA A 103 -11.40 -0.91 35.88
C ALA A 103 -10.65 0.42 35.76
N ILE A 104 -11.29 1.46 35.24
CA ILE A 104 -10.76 2.83 35.15
C ILE A 104 -11.82 3.80 35.70
N VAL A 105 -11.41 4.63 36.66
CA VAL A 105 -12.19 5.78 37.12
C VAL A 105 -11.52 7.04 36.58
N PRO A 106 -12.08 7.69 35.54
CA PRO A 106 -11.48 8.87 34.93
C PRO A 106 -11.23 9.99 35.95
N GLY A 107 -9.99 10.47 36.00
CA GLY A 107 -9.55 11.50 36.95
C GLY A 107 -9.10 10.98 38.32
N ASP A 108 -9.26 9.67 38.60
CA ASP A 108 -8.90 9.08 39.90
C ASP A 108 -8.21 7.72 39.69
N ALA A 109 -6.88 7.75 39.62
CA ALA A 109 -6.08 6.55 39.45
C ALA A 109 -6.10 5.65 40.70
N ASP A 110 -6.28 6.22 41.90
CA ASP A 110 -6.25 5.45 43.17
C ASP A 110 -7.55 4.64 43.37
N GLN A 111 -8.65 5.05 42.74
CA GLN A 111 -9.93 4.32 42.71
C GLN A 111 -10.05 3.38 41.49
N SER A 112 -9.05 3.39 40.60
CA SER A 112 -9.07 2.57 39.38
C SER A 112 -8.52 1.18 39.69
N GLU A 113 -9.34 0.13 39.48
CA GLU A 113 -8.95 -1.27 39.77
C GLU A 113 -7.71 -1.70 38.93
N ILE A 114 -7.54 -1.18 37.74
CA ILE A 114 -6.36 -1.48 36.93
C ILE A 114 -5.05 -1.09 37.64
N ILE A 115 -5.02 0.07 38.33
CA ILE A 115 -3.83 0.53 39.05
C ILE A 115 -3.58 -0.34 40.30
N ILE A 116 -4.65 -0.75 40.98
CA ILE A 116 -4.57 -1.65 42.13
C ILE A 116 -3.97 -2.99 41.65
N ARG A 117 -4.52 -3.59 40.61
CA ARG A 117 -4.09 -4.90 40.08
C ARG A 117 -2.66 -4.92 39.53
N ILE A 118 -2.25 -3.90 38.80
CA ILE A 118 -0.85 -3.85 38.27
C ILE A 118 0.20 -3.52 39.35
N SER A 119 -0.23 -3.08 40.53
CA SER A 119 0.64 -2.75 41.66
C SER A 119 0.62 -3.82 42.76
N GLU A 120 -0.18 -4.88 42.58
CA GLU A 120 -0.32 -5.95 43.57
C GLU A 120 0.96 -6.82 43.63
N GLU A 121 1.33 -7.28 44.81
CA GLU A 121 2.48 -8.18 45.02
C GLU A 121 2.06 -9.66 45.07
N ASP A 122 0.80 -9.93 45.36
CA ASP A 122 0.24 -11.27 45.38
C ASP A 122 0.11 -11.79 43.94
N THR A 123 0.79 -12.91 43.65
CA THR A 123 0.83 -13.54 42.32
C THR A 123 -0.54 -14.03 41.84
N ASP A 124 -1.50 -14.24 42.74
CA ASP A 124 -2.84 -14.67 42.38
C ASP A 124 -3.75 -13.46 42.03
N LEU A 125 -3.33 -12.26 42.36
CA LEU A 125 -4.09 -11.03 42.17
C LEU A 125 -3.49 -10.04 41.17
N VAL A 126 -2.17 -10.12 40.95
CA VAL A 126 -1.44 -9.18 40.06
C VAL A 126 -1.85 -9.32 38.59
N MET A 127 -1.87 -8.19 37.88
CA MET A 127 -2.09 -8.17 36.43
C MET A 127 -0.91 -7.52 35.70
N PRO A 128 -0.45 -8.09 34.57
CA PRO A 128 -0.85 -9.40 34.04
C PRO A 128 -0.41 -10.54 34.97
N PRO A 129 -1.10 -11.71 34.94
CA PRO A 129 -0.67 -12.90 35.68
C PRO A 129 0.73 -13.34 35.21
N PRO A 130 1.57 -13.90 36.10
CA PRO A 130 2.94 -14.27 35.76
C PRO A 130 3.11 -15.19 34.55
N GLU A 131 2.13 -16.06 34.30
CA GLU A 131 2.09 -16.95 33.14
C GLU A 131 1.69 -16.25 31.84
N ALA A 132 1.07 -15.06 31.90
CA ALA A 132 0.62 -14.32 30.73
C ALA A 132 1.68 -13.33 30.19
N GLY A 133 2.66 -12.96 31.02
CA GLY A 133 3.72 -12.05 30.63
C GLY A 133 4.48 -11.44 31.81
N GLU A 134 5.45 -10.59 31.48
CA GLU A 134 6.19 -9.85 32.51
C GLU A 134 5.33 -8.73 33.10
N PRO A 135 5.53 -8.41 34.41
CA PRO A 135 4.85 -7.30 35.06
C PRO A 135 5.21 -5.96 34.39
N LEU A 136 4.35 -4.95 34.57
CA LEU A 136 4.64 -3.60 34.09
C LEU A 136 5.83 -2.99 34.84
N SER A 137 6.64 -2.23 34.10
CA SER A 137 7.71 -1.42 34.72
C SER A 137 7.15 -0.27 35.56
N ASP A 138 7.99 0.33 36.39
CA ASP A 138 7.59 1.49 37.19
C ASP A 138 7.17 2.68 36.28
N GLU A 139 7.88 2.85 35.17
CA GLU A 139 7.56 3.89 34.18
C GLU A 139 6.22 3.63 33.51
N GLU A 140 5.91 2.36 33.10
CA GLU A 140 4.64 1.97 32.50
C GLU A 140 3.48 2.19 33.50
N ARG A 141 3.68 1.86 34.79
CA ARG A 141 2.69 2.10 35.86
C ARG A 141 2.46 3.60 36.09
N ALA A 142 3.54 4.38 36.13
CA ALA A 142 3.45 5.83 36.27
C ALA A 142 2.75 6.50 35.11
N LEU A 143 3.00 6.04 33.89
CA LEU A 143 2.37 6.54 32.67
C LEU A 143 0.86 6.29 32.67
N LEU A 144 0.41 5.08 33.00
CA LEU A 144 -1.02 4.75 33.14
C LEU A 144 -1.69 5.60 34.23
N ARG A 145 -1.06 5.75 35.39
CA ARG A 145 -1.54 6.57 36.49
C ARG A 145 -1.70 8.03 36.07
N GLN A 146 -0.73 8.58 35.37
CA GLN A 146 -0.80 9.97 34.88
C GLN A 146 -1.92 10.15 33.86
N TRP A 147 -2.10 9.22 32.92
CA TRP A 147 -3.16 9.26 31.95
C TRP A 147 -4.55 9.17 32.59
N ILE A 148 -4.75 8.27 33.56
CA ILE A 148 -6.02 8.15 34.26
C ILE A 148 -6.35 9.45 35.03
N ASN A 149 -5.35 10.01 35.74
CA ASN A 149 -5.54 11.27 36.47
C ASN A 149 -5.80 12.47 35.55
N SER A 150 -5.38 12.42 34.29
CA SER A 150 -5.71 13.45 33.29
C SER A 150 -7.08 13.27 32.64
N GLY A 151 -7.86 12.25 33.05
CA GLY A 151 -9.23 12.02 32.60
C GLY A 151 -9.44 10.76 31.78
N ALA A 152 -8.41 9.94 31.54
CA ALA A 152 -8.47 8.68 30.78
C ALA A 152 -9.17 8.82 29.44
N GLU A 153 -8.85 9.86 28.67
CA GLU A 153 -9.49 10.12 27.38
C GLU A 153 -9.05 9.06 26.35
N TYR A 154 -10.01 8.30 25.80
CA TYR A 154 -9.83 7.34 24.71
C TYR A 154 -9.94 8.04 23.37
N GLU A 155 -8.95 8.82 23.01
CA GLU A 155 -8.93 9.51 21.73
C GLU A 155 -8.80 8.52 20.55
N PRO A 156 -9.54 8.68 19.45
CA PRO A 156 -9.36 7.88 18.26
C PRO A 156 -8.02 8.22 17.62
N HIS A 157 -7.41 7.25 16.95
CA HIS A 157 -6.19 7.52 16.18
C HIS A 157 -6.48 8.58 15.11
N TRP A 158 -5.53 9.49 14.87
CA TRP A 158 -5.68 10.63 13.97
C TRP A 158 -6.16 10.23 12.56
N SER A 159 -5.76 9.05 12.06
CA SER A 159 -6.18 8.55 10.74
C SER A 159 -7.67 8.21 10.63
N TYR A 160 -8.37 8.04 11.76
CA TYR A 160 -9.82 7.80 11.82
C TYR A 160 -10.63 9.04 12.20
N THR A 161 -9.96 10.17 12.42
CA THR A 161 -10.62 11.42 12.70
C THR A 161 -10.95 12.17 11.42
N ARG A 162 -12.03 12.96 11.46
CA ARG A 162 -12.34 13.81 10.30
C ARG A 162 -11.23 14.81 10.05
N ILE A 163 -10.75 14.85 8.81
CA ILE A 163 -9.72 15.80 8.39
C ILE A 163 -10.21 17.23 8.61
N SER A 164 -9.42 18.01 9.32
CA SER A 164 -9.61 19.45 9.50
C SER A 164 -8.41 20.21 8.95
N ARG A 165 -8.63 21.45 8.48
CA ARG A 165 -7.54 22.30 8.02
C ARG A 165 -6.87 22.95 9.24
N PRO A 166 -5.60 22.63 9.56
CA PRO A 166 -4.92 23.24 10.70
C PRO A 166 -4.63 24.72 10.42
N ALA A 167 -4.51 25.52 11.49
CA ALA A 167 -4.05 26.89 11.37
C ALA A 167 -2.60 26.92 10.87
N ILE A 168 -2.34 27.76 9.88
CA ILE A 168 -0.97 27.93 9.36
C ILE A 168 -0.13 28.60 10.45
N PRO A 169 1.00 28.00 10.88
CA PRO A 169 1.82 28.58 11.95
C PRO A 169 2.48 29.90 11.54
N THR A 170 2.70 30.76 12.52
CA THR A 170 3.56 31.93 12.37
C THR A 170 5.01 31.49 12.55
N VAL A 171 5.90 32.03 11.72
CA VAL A 171 7.34 31.74 11.72
C VAL A 171 8.14 33.04 11.86
N SER A 172 9.35 32.95 12.39
CA SER A 172 10.21 34.09 12.61
C SER A 172 10.75 34.65 11.29
N ASP A 173 11.19 33.76 10.39
CA ASP A 173 11.62 34.17 9.05
C ASP A 173 10.45 33.97 8.04
N SER A 174 9.78 35.05 7.71
CA SER A 174 8.68 35.06 6.74
C SER A 174 9.15 35.10 5.28
N SER A 175 10.46 35.23 5.02
CA SER A 175 11.01 35.34 3.67
C SER A 175 11.36 33.98 3.04
N TRP A 176 11.67 32.99 3.85
CA TRP A 176 12.03 31.63 3.37
C TRP A 176 10.84 30.82 2.82
N PRO A 177 9.63 30.80 3.46
CA PRO A 177 8.52 29.98 2.98
C PRO A 177 7.96 30.47 1.65
N GLN A 178 7.84 29.57 0.67
CA GLN A 178 7.20 29.82 -0.62
C GLN A 178 5.70 29.47 -0.60
N ASN A 179 5.30 28.55 0.28
CA ASN A 179 3.93 28.05 0.37
C ASN A 179 3.55 27.71 1.84
N PRO A 180 2.28 27.36 2.13
CA PRO A 180 1.86 27.01 3.49
C PRO A 180 2.60 25.81 4.10
N ILE A 181 3.01 24.83 3.29
CA ILE A 181 3.73 23.64 3.79
C ILE A 181 5.08 24.05 4.36
N ASP A 182 5.78 24.95 3.70
CA ASP A 182 7.08 25.47 4.18
C ASP A 182 6.96 26.12 5.55
N ARG A 183 5.83 26.76 5.87
CA ARG A 183 5.59 27.34 7.20
C ARG A 183 5.50 26.28 8.29
N PHE A 184 4.88 25.15 8.03
CA PHE A 184 4.88 24.03 8.98
C PHE A 184 6.27 23.44 9.16
N ILE A 185 7.02 23.29 8.07
CA ILE A 185 8.42 22.81 8.13
C ILE A 185 9.30 23.78 8.92
N LEU A 186 9.23 25.07 8.60
CA LEU A 186 10.04 26.09 9.26
C LEU A 186 9.69 26.24 10.75
N ALA A 187 8.39 26.22 11.09
CA ALA A 187 7.99 26.26 12.50
C ALA A 187 8.56 25.08 13.30
N LYS A 188 8.59 23.89 12.69
CA LYS A 188 9.20 22.71 13.32
C LYS A 188 10.72 22.87 13.45
N LEU A 189 11.41 23.34 12.43
CA LEU A 189 12.85 23.64 12.48
C LEU A 189 13.17 24.65 13.60
N GLU A 190 12.42 25.76 13.64
CA GLU A 190 12.59 26.78 14.67
C GLU A 190 12.37 26.23 16.09
N SER A 191 11.38 25.35 16.28
CA SER A 191 11.13 24.69 17.59
C SER A 191 12.27 23.80 18.05
N GLU A 192 13.05 23.23 17.11
CA GLU A 192 14.24 22.41 17.39
C GLU A 192 15.55 23.25 17.38
N GLY A 193 15.45 24.57 17.23
CA GLY A 193 16.62 25.46 17.15
C GLY A 193 17.45 25.27 15.87
N LEU A 194 16.82 24.76 14.80
CA LEU A 194 17.46 24.51 13.51
C LEU A 194 17.05 25.59 12.50
N THR A 195 17.87 25.76 11.48
CA THR A 195 17.59 26.63 10.32
C THR A 195 17.60 25.82 9.04
N PRO A 196 16.84 26.24 8.01
CA PRO A 196 16.90 25.60 6.70
C PRO A 196 18.33 25.61 6.13
N SER A 197 18.69 24.56 5.43
CA SER A 197 19.95 24.52 4.66
C SER A 197 19.90 25.47 3.48
N GLN A 198 21.07 25.87 2.99
CA GLN A 198 21.15 26.64 1.74
C GLN A 198 20.60 25.82 0.57
N GLU A 199 20.01 26.50 -0.40
CA GLU A 199 19.56 25.86 -1.63
C GLU A 199 20.72 25.16 -2.35
N ALA A 200 20.45 24.01 -2.93
CA ALA A 200 21.43 23.28 -3.71
C ALA A 200 21.79 24.02 -4.99
N ASP A 201 22.99 23.79 -5.52
CA ASP A 201 23.36 24.33 -6.83
C ASP A 201 22.45 23.80 -7.95
N ARG A 202 22.35 24.53 -9.06
CA ARG A 202 21.43 24.23 -10.16
C ARG A 202 21.66 22.86 -10.80
N MET A 203 22.89 22.38 -10.89
CA MET A 203 23.17 21.03 -11.42
C MET A 203 22.62 19.94 -10.50
N THR A 204 22.79 20.13 -9.19
CA THR A 204 22.24 19.23 -8.17
C THR A 204 20.71 19.25 -8.18
N LEU A 205 20.08 20.43 -8.30
CA LEU A 205 18.62 20.57 -8.41
C LEU A 205 18.09 19.84 -9.65
N ALA A 206 18.66 20.09 -10.83
CA ALA A 206 18.27 19.43 -12.08
C ALA A 206 18.35 17.90 -11.98
N ARG A 207 19.45 17.39 -11.42
CA ARG A 207 19.64 15.96 -11.22
C ARG A 207 18.61 15.36 -10.26
N ARG A 208 18.36 16.01 -9.12
CA ARG A 208 17.37 15.52 -8.14
C ARG A 208 15.98 15.52 -8.75
N LEU A 209 15.58 16.61 -9.37
CA LEU A 209 14.27 16.76 -9.99
C LEU A 209 14.00 15.69 -11.05
N ALA A 210 14.99 15.42 -11.93
CA ALA A 210 14.83 14.40 -12.96
C ALA A 210 14.71 12.98 -12.37
N LEU A 211 15.49 12.66 -11.33
CA LEU A 211 15.39 11.37 -10.65
C LEU A 211 14.06 11.21 -9.91
N ASP A 212 13.55 12.28 -9.31
CA ASP A 212 12.28 12.25 -8.57
C ASP A 212 11.07 12.12 -9.52
N LEU A 213 11.11 12.79 -10.68
CA LEU A 213 9.99 12.80 -11.62
C LEU A 213 10.02 11.66 -12.62
N THR A 214 11.20 11.30 -13.14
CA THR A 214 11.30 10.31 -14.23
C THR A 214 12.06 9.05 -13.86
N GLY A 215 12.71 9.02 -12.69
CA GLY A 215 13.61 7.94 -12.29
C GLY A 215 14.90 7.86 -13.13
N LEU A 216 15.11 8.82 -14.02
CA LEU A 216 16.23 8.85 -14.97
C LEU A 216 17.11 10.10 -14.74
N PRO A 217 18.41 10.04 -15.03
CA PRO A 217 19.25 11.23 -15.01
C PRO A 217 18.82 12.19 -16.12
N VAL A 218 18.81 13.48 -15.81
CA VAL A 218 18.59 14.56 -16.79
C VAL A 218 19.69 14.55 -17.86
N SER A 219 19.35 14.91 -19.11
CA SER A 219 20.33 15.00 -20.17
C SER A 219 21.33 16.15 -19.94
N LEU A 220 22.57 16.02 -20.43
CA LEU A 220 23.57 17.07 -20.29
C LEU A 220 23.11 18.39 -20.92
N GLU A 221 22.43 18.30 -22.07
CA GLU A 221 21.88 19.46 -22.75
C GLU A 221 20.85 20.21 -21.90
N GLN A 222 19.93 19.49 -21.26
CA GLN A 222 18.94 20.09 -20.35
C GLN A 222 19.61 20.69 -19.11
N VAL A 223 20.67 20.06 -18.57
CA VAL A 223 21.42 20.65 -17.44
C VAL A 223 22.08 21.96 -17.88
N ASP A 224 22.78 21.97 -19.03
CA ASP A 224 23.46 23.16 -19.53
C ASP A 224 22.48 24.31 -19.80
N GLN A 225 21.31 24.01 -20.38
CA GLN A 225 20.23 24.97 -20.59
C GLN A 225 19.72 25.54 -19.26
N PHE A 226 19.37 24.68 -18.31
CA PHE A 226 18.87 25.09 -16.99
C PHE A 226 19.91 25.89 -16.20
N VAL A 227 21.20 25.52 -16.25
CA VAL A 227 22.27 26.26 -15.56
C VAL A 227 22.50 27.64 -16.19
N ALA A 228 22.39 27.76 -17.50
CA ALA A 228 22.58 29.02 -18.22
C ALA A 228 21.36 29.95 -18.12
N ASP A 229 20.17 29.43 -17.89
CA ASP A 229 18.94 30.20 -17.77
C ASP A 229 18.86 30.86 -16.39
N VAL A 230 18.88 32.21 -16.33
CA VAL A 230 18.80 32.99 -15.10
C VAL A 230 17.41 33.58 -14.87
N SER A 231 16.41 33.18 -15.66
CA SER A 231 15.02 33.61 -15.48
C SER A 231 14.45 33.08 -14.15
N THR A 232 13.44 33.76 -13.65
CA THR A 232 12.71 33.36 -12.43
C THR A 232 11.96 32.03 -12.63
N ASP A 233 11.57 31.71 -13.85
CA ASP A 233 10.67 30.63 -14.20
C ASP A 233 11.45 29.37 -14.68
N ALA A 234 12.80 29.44 -14.74
CA ALA A 234 13.64 28.36 -15.24
C ALA A 234 13.43 27.02 -14.50
N PHE A 235 13.14 27.06 -13.20
CA PHE A 235 12.89 25.85 -12.41
C PHE A 235 11.54 25.24 -12.79
N GLU A 236 10.48 26.04 -12.88
CA GLU A 236 9.14 25.61 -13.28
C GLU A 236 9.15 25.09 -14.72
N GLU A 237 9.87 25.70 -15.64
CA GLU A 237 10.02 25.22 -17.03
C GLU A 237 10.69 23.85 -17.07
N LEU A 238 11.70 23.60 -16.24
CA LEU A 238 12.32 22.28 -16.12
C LEU A 238 11.36 21.25 -15.54
N VAL A 239 10.58 21.62 -14.51
CA VAL A 239 9.53 20.77 -13.93
C VAL A 239 8.52 20.36 -14.99
N ASP A 240 7.97 21.32 -15.74
CA ASP A 240 6.96 21.08 -16.78
C ASP A 240 7.50 20.18 -17.91
N ALA A 241 8.75 20.39 -18.30
CA ALA A 241 9.43 19.53 -19.29
C ALA A 241 9.57 18.08 -18.80
N LEU A 242 9.91 17.89 -17.54
CA LEU A 242 10.05 16.55 -16.94
C LEU A 242 8.70 15.87 -16.67
N LEU A 243 7.68 16.62 -16.28
CA LEU A 243 6.30 16.10 -16.15
C LEU A 243 5.71 15.65 -17.49
N SER A 244 6.12 16.30 -18.60
CA SER A 244 5.71 15.93 -19.95
C SER A 244 6.57 14.81 -20.56
N HIS A 245 7.59 14.35 -19.86
CA HIS A 245 8.49 13.29 -20.33
C HIS A 245 7.82 11.91 -20.18
N PRO A 246 7.85 11.02 -21.20
CA PRO A 246 7.23 9.68 -21.13
C PRO A 246 7.69 8.84 -19.91
N GLY A 247 8.89 9.07 -19.42
CA GLY A 247 9.41 8.42 -18.22
C GLY A 247 8.68 8.78 -16.93
N TYR A 248 7.89 9.87 -16.90
CA TYR A 248 7.14 10.29 -15.73
C TYR A 248 6.08 9.25 -15.34
N GLY A 249 5.18 8.91 -16.26
CA GLY A 249 4.16 7.90 -16.00
C GLY A 249 4.74 6.53 -15.69
N GLU A 250 5.80 6.10 -16.42
CA GLU A 250 6.48 4.85 -16.13
C GLU A 250 7.10 4.82 -14.73
N HIS A 251 7.70 5.92 -14.30
CA HIS A 251 8.31 6.04 -12.97
C HIS A 251 7.26 6.04 -11.85
N MET A 252 6.22 6.86 -11.97
CA MET A 252 5.15 6.96 -10.98
C MET A 252 4.34 5.66 -10.88
N ALA A 253 4.08 5.00 -12.00
CA ALA A 253 3.35 3.74 -12.04
C ALA A 253 4.03 2.61 -11.23
N ARG A 254 5.36 2.62 -11.08
CA ARG A 254 6.09 1.57 -10.36
C ARG A 254 5.58 1.38 -8.93
N GLY A 255 5.46 2.48 -8.18
CA GLY A 255 4.95 2.40 -6.80
C GLY A 255 3.52 1.87 -6.72
N TRP A 256 2.66 2.26 -7.67
CA TRP A 256 1.31 1.72 -7.73
C TRP A 256 1.26 0.25 -8.11
N LEU A 257 2.08 -0.17 -9.08
CA LEU A 257 2.15 -1.57 -9.52
C LEU A 257 2.66 -2.51 -8.42
N ASP A 258 3.58 -2.04 -7.56
CA ASP A 258 4.00 -2.77 -6.37
C ASP A 258 2.83 -2.96 -5.39
N LEU A 259 2.05 -1.90 -5.13
CA LEU A 259 0.84 -1.99 -4.30
C LEU A 259 -0.22 -2.92 -4.92
N ALA A 260 -0.37 -2.90 -6.24
CA ALA A 260 -1.26 -3.77 -6.99
C ALA A 260 -0.76 -5.22 -7.10
N ARG A 261 0.44 -5.54 -6.63
CA ARG A 261 1.11 -6.85 -6.75
C ARG A 261 1.26 -7.32 -8.20
N TYR A 262 1.48 -6.37 -9.11
CA TYR A 262 1.60 -6.65 -10.53
C TYR A 262 2.70 -7.67 -10.82
N ALA A 263 2.37 -8.69 -11.62
CA ALA A 263 3.33 -9.66 -12.15
C ALA A 263 2.86 -10.20 -13.52
N ASP A 264 3.82 -10.43 -14.43
CA ASP A 264 3.57 -11.01 -15.76
C ASP A 264 3.53 -12.55 -15.74
N SER A 265 3.35 -13.15 -14.55
CA SER A 265 3.24 -14.60 -14.36
C SER A 265 2.14 -14.95 -13.37
N ALA A 266 1.72 -16.23 -13.37
CA ALA A 266 0.57 -16.70 -12.61
C ALA A 266 0.83 -16.86 -11.10
N GLY A 267 2.07 -17.03 -10.69
CA GLY A 267 2.47 -17.40 -9.32
C GLY A 267 2.33 -18.91 -9.08
N TYR A 268 2.30 -19.35 -7.85
CA TYR A 268 2.35 -20.74 -7.41
C TYR A 268 3.56 -21.53 -8.00
N ALA A 269 3.58 -22.85 -7.85
CA ALA A 269 4.72 -23.67 -8.27
C ALA A 269 4.81 -23.83 -9.80
N ASP A 270 3.65 -23.94 -10.48
CA ASP A 270 3.56 -23.82 -11.95
C ASP A 270 3.26 -22.37 -12.30
N ASP A 271 4.32 -21.61 -12.59
CA ASP A 271 4.29 -20.15 -12.80
C ASP A 271 4.40 -19.78 -14.29
N PRO A 272 3.40 -20.07 -15.13
CA PRO A 272 3.43 -19.72 -16.53
C PRO A 272 3.29 -18.20 -16.72
N PRO A 273 3.87 -17.65 -17.81
CA PRO A 273 3.61 -16.26 -18.21
C PRO A 273 2.11 -16.01 -18.45
N ARG A 274 1.63 -14.83 -18.06
CA ARG A 274 0.25 -14.37 -18.30
C ARG A 274 0.21 -13.02 -19.01
N THR A 275 -0.92 -12.70 -19.61
CA THR A 275 -1.12 -11.43 -20.27
C THR A 275 -1.87 -10.47 -19.37
N ILE A 276 -1.16 -9.72 -18.55
CA ILE A 276 -1.71 -8.69 -17.65
C ILE A 276 -1.12 -7.30 -17.94
N TRP A 277 -0.11 -7.21 -18.81
CA TRP A 277 0.57 -5.97 -19.15
C TRP A 277 -0.36 -4.82 -19.62
N PRO A 278 -1.57 -5.04 -20.20
CA PRO A 278 -2.45 -3.93 -20.51
C PRO A 278 -2.91 -3.13 -19.29
N TYR A 279 -3.02 -3.77 -18.13
CA TYR A 279 -3.26 -3.08 -16.86
C TYR A 279 -2.08 -2.17 -16.47
N ARG A 280 -0.84 -2.66 -16.60
CA ARG A 280 0.35 -1.83 -16.39
C ARG A 280 0.33 -0.59 -17.28
N ASP A 281 0.07 -0.78 -18.57
CA ASP A 281 0.03 0.31 -19.54
C ASP A 281 -1.12 1.29 -19.24
N TRP A 282 -2.26 0.78 -18.75
CA TRP A 282 -3.37 1.61 -18.27
C TRP A 282 -2.94 2.48 -17.07
N VAL A 283 -2.23 1.91 -16.09
CA VAL A 283 -1.70 2.66 -14.92
C VAL A 283 -0.73 3.74 -15.37
N ILE A 284 0.23 3.41 -16.25
CA ILE A 284 1.18 4.38 -16.81
C ILE A 284 0.44 5.55 -17.47
N ASN A 285 -0.54 5.24 -18.34
CA ASN A 285 -1.33 6.26 -19.03
C ASN A 285 -2.16 7.11 -18.05
N ALA A 286 -2.67 6.54 -16.96
CA ALA A 286 -3.40 7.28 -15.95
C ALA A 286 -2.52 8.34 -15.26
N PHE A 287 -1.26 8.02 -14.97
CA PHE A 287 -0.29 9.00 -14.45
C PHE A 287 0.11 10.04 -15.49
N ASP A 288 0.41 9.62 -16.73
CA ASP A 288 0.79 10.55 -17.82
C ASP A 288 -0.31 11.56 -18.16
N THR A 289 -1.57 11.14 -18.05
CA THR A 289 -2.72 12.02 -18.29
C THR A 289 -3.20 12.76 -17.06
N ASN A 290 -2.50 12.60 -15.92
CA ASN A 290 -2.87 13.18 -14.63
C ASN A 290 -4.33 12.89 -14.26
N MET A 291 -4.75 11.61 -14.39
CA MET A 291 -6.11 11.17 -14.05
C MET A 291 -6.44 11.54 -12.61
N PRO A 292 -7.60 12.17 -12.30
CA PRO A 292 -8.03 12.41 -10.94
C PRO A 292 -8.05 11.12 -10.11
N PHE A 293 -7.60 11.19 -8.84
CA PHE A 293 -7.42 10.01 -8.00
C PHE A 293 -8.74 9.29 -7.69
N ASP A 294 -9.85 10.00 -7.61
CA ASP A 294 -11.19 9.43 -7.45
C ASP A 294 -11.61 8.64 -8.69
N ASP A 295 -11.41 9.16 -9.91
CA ASP A 295 -11.65 8.44 -11.17
C ASP A 295 -10.74 7.21 -11.27
N PHE A 296 -9.46 7.36 -10.96
CA PHE A 296 -8.47 6.28 -10.92
C PHE A 296 -8.89 5.15 -9.95
N THR A 297 -9.41 5.53 -8.79
CA THR A 297 -9.92 4.59 -7.78
C THR A 297 -11.17 3.87 -8.25
N VAL A 298 -12.18 4.63 -8.72
CA VAL A 298 -13.47 4.07 -9.15
C VAL A 298 -13.29 3.10 -10.32
N GLN A 299 -12.44 3.44 -11.28
CA GLN A 299 -12.20 2.57 -12.45
C GLN A 299 -11.52 1.26 -12.06
N GLN A 300 -10.62 1.25 -11.08
CA GLN A 300 -9.98 0.03 -10.63
C GLN A 300 -10.87 -0.85 -9.76
N LEU A 301 -11.71 -0.24 -8.91
CA LEU A 301 -12.58 -0.99 -8.00
C LEU A 301 -13.88 -1.45 -8.66
N ALA A 302 -14.43 -0.68 -9.60
CA ALA A 302 -15.76 -0.87 -10.16
C ALA A 302 -15.90 -0.42 -11.63
N GLY A 303 -14.82 -0.49 -12.41
CA GLY A 303 -14.81 -0.04 -13.80
C GLY A 303 -15.78 -0.80 -14.72
N ASP A 304 -16.05 -2.06 -14.42
CA ASP A 304 -17.04 -2.88 -15.14
C ASP A 304 -18.49 -2.49 -14.83
N LEU A 305 -18.74 -1.80 -13.71
CA LEU A 305 -20.07 -1.35 -13.25
C LEU A 305 -20.41 0.07 -13.70
N LEU A 306 -19.49 0.79 -14.32
CA LEU A 306 -19.75 2.14 -14.81
C LEU A 306 -20.85 2.15 -15.87
N PRO A 307 -21.76 3.15 -15.92
CA PRO A 307 -22.91 3.19 -16.82
C PRO A 307 -22.53 2.98 -18.29
N ASP A 308 -21.50 3.63 -18.78
CA ASP A 308 -21.03 3.53 -20.17
C ASP A 308 -19.63 2.91 -20.21
N THR A 309 -19.47 1.76 -19.53
CA THR A 309 -18.17 1.11 -19.37
C THR A 309 -17.48 0.83 -20.70
N THR A 310 -16.23 1.25 -20.81
CA THR A 310 -15.36 1.03 -21.96
C THR A 310 -14.44 -0.17 -21.74
N PRO A 311 -13.76 -0.67 -22.77
CA PRO A 311 -12.69 -1.66 -22.57
C PRO A 311 -11.61 -1.19 -21.58
N ASP A 312 -11.23 0.10 -21.60
CA ASP A 312 -10.22 0.67 -20.71
C ASP A 312 -10.68 0.66 -19.24
N ASN A 313 -11.96 1.00 -18.97
CA ASN A 313 -12.52 0.89 -17.63
C ASN A 313 -12.49 -0.56 -17.11
N LYS A 314 -12.75 -1.54 -17.99
CA LYS A 314 -12.63 -2.95 -17.63
C LYS A 314 -11.18 -3.37 -17.39
N ILE A 315 -10.22 -2.88 -18.21
CA ILE A 315 -8.78 -3.14 -18.00
C ILE A 315 -8.33 -2.64 -16.64
N ALA A 316 -8.81 -1.49 -16.18
CA ALA A 316 -8.53 -0.96 -14.86
C ALA A 316 -8.86 -1.97 -13.74
N THR A 317 -9.96 -2.73 -13.87
CA THR A 317 -10.35 -3.74 -12.87
C THR A 317 -9.41 -4.93 -12.78
N ALA A 318 -8.45 -5.05 -13.71
CA ALA A 318 -7.41 -6.06 -13.62
C ALA A 318 -6.49 -5.85 -12.40
N PHE A 319 -6.58 -4.72 -11.68
CA PHE A 319 -6.07 -4.58 -10.31
C PHE A 319 -6.45 -5.80 -9.44
N HIS A 320 -7.70 -6.22 -9.48
CA HIS A 320 -8.21 -7.37 -8.73
C HIS A 320 -7.84 -8.72 -9.35
N ARG A 321 -7.26 -8.75 -10.54
CA ARG A 321 -6.82 -9.97 -11.22
C ARG A 321 -5.31 -10.19 -11.13
N ASN A 322 -4.57 -9.32 -10.40
CA ASN A 322 -3.17 -9.55 -10.01
C ASN A 322 -3.04 -10.57 -8.86
N THR A 323 -4.11 -11.28 -8.52
CA THR A 323 -4.08 -12.44 -7.62
C THR A 323 -3.28 -13.57 -8.25
N LEU A 324 -2.73 -14.45 -7.40
CA LEU A 324 -2.13 -15.70 -7.88
C LEU A 324 -3.21 -16.56 -8.55
N THR A 325 -2.84 -17.25 -9.64
CA THR A 325 -3.73 -18.16 -10.37
C THR A 325 -3.14 -19.56 -10.36
N ASN A 326 -3.91 -20.53 -9.88
CA ASN A 326 -3.44 -21.91 -9.82
C ASN A 326 -3.66 -22.64 -11.15
N ASN A 327 -2.57 -23.14 -11.72
CA ASN A 327 -2.58 -23.91 -12.97
C ASN A 327 -2.28 -25.40 -12.75
N GLU A 328 -2.13 -25.84 -11.49
CA GLU A 328 -1.81 -27.23 -11.16
C GLU A 328 -3.00 -28.15 -11.34
N GLY A 329 -2.73 -29.46 -11.55
CA GLY A 329 -3.77 -30.46 -11.66
C GLY A 329 -4.19 -31.01 -10.30
N GLY A 330 -5.49 -31.32 -10.15
CA GLY A 330 -6.02 -31.94 -8.93
C GLY A 330 -6.41 -30.95 -7.83
N THR A 331 -6.50 -29.67 -8.15
CA THR A 331 -6.95 -28.61 -7.27
C THR A 331 -8.46 -28.35 -7.41
N ILE A 332 -9.05 -27.68 -6.44
CA ILE A 332 -10.47 -27.26 -6.45
C ILE A 332 -10.53 -25.79 -6.82
N ASP A 333 -11.09 -25.46 -8.01
CA ASP A 333 -11.18 -24.10 -8.53
C ASP A 333 -11.80 -23.13 -7.49
N GLU A 334 -12.84 -23.53 -6.76
CA GLU A 334 -13.53 -22.70 -5.78
C GLU A 334 -12.70 -22.39 -4.53
N GLU A 335 -11.82 -23.32 -4.12
CA GLU A 335 -10.88 -23.09 -3.02
C GLU A 335 -9.92 -21.93 -3.37
N PHE A 336 -9.28 -22.02 -4.52
CA PHE A 336 -8.34 -20.98 -4.97
C PHE A 336 -9.04 -19.68 -5.34
N ARG A 337 -10.27 -19.74 -5.85
CA ARG A 337 -11.09 -18.56 -6.05
C ARG A 337 -11.38 -17.85 -4.72
N SER A 338 -11.72 -18.59 -3.66
CA SER A 338 -11.92 -18.04 -2.32
C SER A 338 -10.65 -17.37 -1.77
N VAL A 339 -9.48 -18.01 -1.97
CA VAL A 339 -8.18 -17.42 -1.61
C VAL A 339 -7.94 -16.10 -2.37
N ALA A 340 -8.26 -16.06 -3.67
CA ALA A 340 -8.14 -14.84 -4.47
C ALA A 340 -9.07 -13.72 -3.97
N VAL A 341 -10.29 -14.04 -3.52
CA VAL A 341 -11.21 -13.05 -2.93
C VAL A 341 -10.67 -12.50 -1.62
N VAL A 342 -10.13 -13.35 -0.73
CA VAL A 342 -9.46 -12.93 0.51
C VAL A 342 -8.30 -11.97 0.21
N ASP A 343 -7.48 -12.31 -0.79
CA ASP A 343 -6.36 -11.48 -1.22
C ASP A 343 -6.82 -10.11 -1.78
N ARG A 344 -7.93 -10.05 -2.52
CA ARG A 344 -8.55 -8.79 -2.99
C ARG A 344 -8.95 -7.89 -1.84
N VAL A 345 -9.61 -8.43 -0.81
CA VAL A 345 -9.98 -7.68 0.40
C VAL A 345 -8.74 -7.09 1.05
N ASN A 346 -7.74 -7.92 1.32
CA ASN A 346 -6.50 -7.50 1.98
C ASN A 346 -5.76 -6.42 1.18
N THR A 347 -5.61 -6.63 -0.12
CA THR A 347 -4.90 -5.68 -0.98
C THR A 347 -5.64 -4.36 -1.13
N THR A 348 -6.97 -4.38 -1.25
CA THR A 348 -7.76 -3.15 -1.34
C THR A 348 -7.56 -2.29 -0.12
N LEU A 349 -7.69 -2.84 1.09
CA LEU A 349 -7.52 -2.08 2.33
C LEU A 349 -6.07 -1.61 2.51
N SER A 350 -5.08 -2.44 2.20
CA SER A 350 -3.68 -2.05 2.31
C SER A 350 -3.30 -0.96 1.31
N THR A 351 -3.83 -1.01 0.08
CA THR A 351 -3.51 -0.05 -0.98
C THR A 351 -4.16 1.32 -0.75
N TRP A 352 -5.47 1.36 -0.47
CA TRP A 352 -6.19 2.65 -0.38
C TRP A 352 -6.24 3.22 1.03
N MET A 353 -6.19 2.39 2.06
CA MET A 353 -6.34 2.83 3.44
C MET A 353 -5.07 2.66 4.29
N GLY A 354 -4.03 2.01 3.76
CA GLY A 354 -2.80 1.72 4.50
C GLY A 354 -3.01 0.81 5.71
N MET A 355 -4.08 0.00 5.70
CA MET A 355 -4.47 -0.85 6.82
C MET A 355 -4.32 -2.34 6.47
N THR A 356 -3.91 -3.14 7.44
CA THR A 356 -3.88 -4.60 7.32
C THR A 356 -5.14 -5.19 7.92
N ILE A 357 -6.03 -5.76 7.09
CA ILE A 357 -7.30 -6.34 7.56
C ILE A 357 -7.26 -7.86 7.73
N ALA A 358 -6.17 -8.53 7.34
CA ALA A 358 -6.08 -9.98 7.29
C ALA A 358 -6.39 -10.67 8.62
N CYS A 359 -6.06 -10.05 9.77
CA CYS A 359 -6.38 -10.58 11.09
C CYS A 359 -7.90 -10.71 11.31
N ALA A 360 -8.68 -9.80 10.70
CA ALA A 360 -10.13 -9.77 10.84
C ALA A 360 -10.84 -10.92 10.09
N GLN A 361 -10.14 -11.73 9.33
CA GLN A 361 -10.67 -12.96 8.76
C GLN A 361 -11.08 -13.98 9.85
N CYS A 362 -10.37 -14.03 10.98
CA CYS A 362 -10.59 -15.01 12.03
C CYS A 362 -11.21 -14.45 13.30
N HIS A 363 -10.92 -13.18 13.63
CA HIS A 363 -11.39 -12.47 14.82
C HIS A 363 -11.32 -10.95 14.61
N ASP A 364 -11.95 -10.14 15.44
CA ASP A 364 -11.82 -8.69 15.36
C ASP A 364 -10.35 -8.25 15.43
N HIS A 365 -9.97 -7.24 14.65
CA HIS A 365 -8.58 -6.81 14.56
C HIS A 365 -8.07 -6.28 15.90
N LYS A 366 -6.86 -6.72 16.31
CA LYS A 366 -6.32 -6.42 17.65
C LYS A 366 -6.05 -4.91 17.88
N TYR A 367 -5.62 -4.20 16.85
CA TYR A 367 -5.12 -2.82 16.99
C TYR A 367 -6.02 -1.78 16.33
N ASP A 368 -6.68 -2.15 15.25
CA ASP A 368 -7.50 -1.26 14.43
C ASP A 368 -8.97 -1.55 14.60
N PRO A 369 -9.86 -0.56 14.45
CA PRO A 369 -11.30 -0.74 14.60
C PRO A 369 -11.91 -1.45 13.39
N LEU A 370 -11.46 -2.67 13.12
CA LEU A 370 -11.88 -3.52 12.01
C LEU A 370 -12.43 -4.83 12.58
N SER A 371 -13.71 -5.04 12.41
CA SER A 371 -14.38 -6.27 12.86
C SER A 371 -14.31 -7.39 11.84
N GLN A 372 -14.47 -8.62 12.29
CA GLN A 372 -14.65 -9.78 11.43
C GLN A 372 -15.86 -9.61 10.50
N GLN A 373 -16.94 -9.02 11.01
CA GLN A 373 -18.13 -8.74 10.22
C GLN A 373 -17.85 -7.82 9.04
N GLU A 374 -17.05 -6.76 9.22
CA GLU A 374 -16.64 -5.85 8.14
C GLU A 374 -15.75 -6.54 7.13
N PHE A 375 -14.83 -7.42 7.57
CA PHE A 375 -14.03 -8.25 6.67
C PHE A 375 -14.92 -9.07 5.72
N PHE A 376 -15.90 -9.80 6.28
CA PHE A 376 -16.80 -10.63 5.46
C PHE A 376 -17.82 -9.80 4.67
N GLY A 377 -18.13 -8.58 5.10
CA GLY A 377 -18.86 -7.60 4.28
C GLY A 377 -18.11 -7.25 2.99
N LEU A 378 -16.82 -6.92 3.09
CA LEU A 378 -15.96 -6.66 1.93
C LEU A 378 -15.71 -7.93 1.10
N TYR A 379 -15.52 -9.08 1.75
CA TYR A 379 -15.42 -10.36 1.07
C TYR A 379 -16.66 -10.62 0.19
N ALA A 380 -17.86 -10.37 0.69
CA ALA A 380 -19.10 -10.56 -0.06
C ALA A 380 -19.17 -9.66 -1.31
N VAL A 381 -18.68 -8.42 -1.24
CA VAL A 381 -18.58 -7.52 -2.39
C VAL A 381 -17.71 -8.13 -3.49
N PHE A 382 -16.47 -8.54 -3.15
CA PHE A 382 -15.54 -9.11 -4.14
C PHE A 382 -15.86 -10.55 -4.53
N ASN A 383 -16.73 -11.23 -3.78
CA ASN A 383 -17.19 -12.58 -4.09
C ASN A 383 -18.29 -12.60 -5.16
N ASN A 384 -18.91 -11.45 -5.46
CA ASN A 384 -19.97 -11.31 -6.47
C ASN A 384 -19.41 -11.09 -7.88
N THR A 385 -18.42 -11.87 -8.28
CA THR A 385 -17.71 -11.73 -9.56
C THR A 385 -17.69 -13.03 -10.35
N ALA A 386 -17.68 -12.91 -11.68
CA ALA A 386 -17.79 -14.05 -12.60
C ALA A 386 -16.49 -14.85 -12.75
N ASP A 387 -15.38 -14.36 -12.21
CA ASP A 387 -14.10 -15.05 -12.30
C ASP A 387 -14.08 -16.34 -11.48
N ALA A 388 -13.36 -17.32 -12.01
CA ALA A 388 -12.98 -18.52 -11.31
C ALA A 388 -11.47 -18.70 -11.50
N ASP A 389 -10.82 -19.37 -10.57
CA ASP A 389 -9.39 -19.68 -10.68
C ASP A 389 -9.19 -20.80 -11.72
N ARG A 390 -9.16 -20.40 -13.01
CA ARG A 390 -9.07 -21.31 -14.16
C ARG A 390 -7.94 -20.90 -15.09
N LYS A 391 -7.38 -21.89 -15.79
CA LYS A 391 -6.30 -21.69 -16.78
C LYS A 391 -6.62 -20.72 -17.91
N ASP A 392 -7.90 -20.47 -18.22
CA ASP A 392 -8.33 -19.50 -19.23
C ASP A 392 -8.46 -18.09 -18.71
N GLU A 393 -8.32 -17.90 -17.39
CA GLU A 393 -8.41 -16.61 -16.67
C GLU A 393 -9.66 -15.78 -17.00
N SER A 394 -10.72 -16.41 -17.49
CA SER A 394 -11.97 -15.67 -17.78
C SER A 394 -12.59 -15.05 -16.51
N PRO A 395 -13.32 -13.90 -16.66
CA PRO A 395 -13.64 -13.15 -17.87
C PRO A 395 -12.46 -12.37 -18.46
N LEU A 396 -12.47 -12.24 -19.80
CA LEU A 396 -11.39 -11.61 -20.56
C LEU A 396 -11.93 -10.48 -21.45
N VAL A 397 -11.19 -9.38 -21.55
CA VAL A 397 -11.41 -8.33 -22.53
C VAL A 397 -10.35 -8.43 -23.62
N SER A 398 -10.81 -8.38 -24.90
CA SER A 398 -9.91 -8.30 -26.06
C SER A 398 -9.52 -6.85 -26.30
N ILE A 399 -8.24 -6.61 -26.49
CA ILE A 399 -7.70 -5.29 -26.79
C ILE A 399 -7.11 -5.24 -28.21
N PRO A 400 -7.23 -4.10 -28.92
CA PRO A 400 -6.51 -3.86 -30.17
C PRO A 400 -5.01 -3.83 -29.88
N TRP A 401 -4.23 -4.56 -30.67
CA TRP A 401 -2.77 -4.48 -30.60
C TRP A 401 -2.20 -4.46 -32.01
N GLU A 402 -1.71 -3.30 -32.42
CA GLU A 402 -1.29 -3.02 -33.80
C GLU A 402 -0.38 -4.09 -34.42
N PRO A 403 0.62 -4.67 -33.73
CA PRO A 403 1.46 -5.70 -34.33
C PRO A 403 0.70 -6.98 -34.74
N LEU A 404 -0.39 -7.33 -34.02
CA LEU A 404 -1.25 -8.44 -34.41
C LEU A 404 -2.32 -8.01 -35.42
N ASP A 405 -2.89 -6.83 -35.25
CA ASP A 405 -3.88 -6.27 -36.14
C ASP A 405 -3.29 -6.03 -37.53
N ALA A 406 -2.04 -5.58 -37.62
CA ALA A 406 -1.32 -5.47 -38.88
C ALA A 406 -1.17 -6.82 -39.62
N LYS A 407 -1.05 -7.93 -38.89
CA LYS A 407 -1.03 -9.28 -39.45
C LYS A 407 -2.43 -9.79 -39.87
N ARG A 408 -3.46 -9.37 -39.15
CA ARG A 408 -4.83 -9.85 -39.31
C ARG A 408 -5.60 -9.09 -40.39
N ARG A 409 -5.49 -7.77 -40.45
CA ARG A 409 -6.21 -6.91 -41.43
C ARG A 409 -6.09 -7.34 -42.90
N PRO A 410 -4.90 -7.67 -43.43
CA PRO A 410 -4.82 -8.11 -44.84
C PRO A 410 -5.54 -9.42 -45.08
N LEU A 411 -5.53 -10.37 -44.11
CA LEU A 411 -6.25 -11.64 -44.22
C LEU A 411 -7.78 -11.43 -44.18
N GLU A 412 -8.25 -10.55 -43.30
CA GLU A 412 -9.67 -10.18 -43.22
C GLU A 412 -10.13 -9.46 -44.47
N LYS A 413 -9.33 -8.53 -44.99
CA LYS A 413 -9.64 -7.83 -46.27
C LYS A 413 -9.74 -8.79 -47.43
N GLU A 414 -8.85 -9.77 -47.53
CA GLU A 414 -8.88 -10.81 -48.56
C GLU A 414 -10.13 -11.71 -48.41
N LEU A 415 -10.43 -12.14 -47.18
CA LEU A 415 -11.61 -12.93 -46.86
C LEU A 415 -12.90 -12.18 -47.23
N ASP A 416 -13.03 -10.92 -46.84
CA ASP A 416 -14.18 -10.07 -47.12
C ASP A 416 -14.37 -9.85 -48.63
N ALA A 417 -13.30 -9.66 -49.38
CA ALA A 417 -13.38 -9.53 -50.83
C ALA A 417 -13.96 -10.81 -51.48
N ILE A 418 -13.53 -11.99 -51.03
CA ILE A 418 -14.07 -13.27 -51.53
C ILE A 418 -15.53 -13.45 -51.15
N LEU A 419 -15.90 -13.13 -49.88
CA LEU A 419 -17.27 -13.26 -49.38
C LEU A 419 -18.25 -12.26 -50.02
N LYS A 420 -17.75 -11.12 -50.51
CA LYS A 420 -18.54 -10.18 -51.34
C LYS A 420 -18.72 -10.66 -52.75
N ALA A 421 -17.68 -11.25 -53.35
CA ALA A 421 -17.72 -11.77 -54.71
C ALA A 421 -18.56 -13.06 -54.84
N VAL A 422 -18.56 -13.90 -53.81
CA VAL A 422 -19.26 -15.20 -53.78
C VAL A 422 -20.04 -15.34 -52.46
N PRO A 423 -21.27 -14.78 -52.38
CA PRO A 423 -22.04 -14.74 -51.13
C PRO A 423 -22.39 -16.13 -50.57
N GLU A 424 -22.44 -17.17 -51.39
CA GLU A 424 -22.67 -18.56 -50.99
C GLU A 424 -21.62 -19.05 -49.98
N MET A 425 -20.42 -18.48 -50.00
CA MET A 425 -19.33 -18.83 -49.07
C MET A 425 -19.58 -18.34 -47.64
N LYS A 426 -20.52 -17.41 -47.39
CA LYS A 426 -20.91 -16.96 -46.05
C LYS A 426 -21.59 -18.07 -45.22
N LYS A 427 -22.27 -19.02 -45.86
CA LYS A 427 -23.05 -20.09 -45.23
C LYS A 427 -22.19 -21.25 -44.74
N VAL A 428 -20.89 -21.28 -45.06
CA VAL A 428 -19.97 -22.36 -44.67
C VAL A 428 -19.45 -22.12 -43.27
N THR A 429 -19.98 -22.86 -42.27
CA THR A 429 -19.48 -22.82 -40.92
C THR A 429 -18.36 -23.84 -40.72
N PRO A 430 -17.29 -23.52 -39.93
CA PRO A 430 -16.13 -24.39 -39.74
C PRO A 430 -16.43 -25.77 -39.09
N LYS A 431 -17.60 -25.93 -38.43
CA LYS A 431 -17.95 -27.12 -37.66
C LYS A 431 -18.61 -28.28 -38.46
N LYS A 432 -18.92 -28.11 -39.71
CA LYS A 432 -19.46 -29.21 -40.56
C LYS A 432 -18.55 -29.43 -41.77
N GLN A 433 -17.64 -30.38 -41.69
CA GLN A 433 -16.85 -30.94 -42.80
C GLN A 433 -17.73 -31.78 -43.76
N VAL A 434 -19.02 -31.54 -43.80
CA VAL A 434 -19.90 -32.19 -44.74
C VAL A 434 -19.86 -31.36 -46.03
N GLN A 435 -19.25 -31.92 -47.07
CA GLN A 435 -19.36 -31.32 -48.42
C GLN A 435 -20.86 -31.16 -48.73
N PRO A 436 -21.33 -29.95 -49.03
CA PRO A 436 -22.71 -29.79 -49.49
C PRO A 436 -22.90 -30.66 -50.73
N GLN A 437 -23.87 -31.58 -50.69
CA GLN A 437 -24.27 -32.35 -51.87
C GLN A 437 -24.70 -31.35 -52.93
N GLY A 438 -24.04 -31.40 -54.12
CA GLY A 438 -24.35 -30.54 -55.25
C GLY A 438 -23.48 -29.27 -55.39
N GLU A 439 -22.38 -29.14 -54.66
CA GLU A 439 -21.48 -27.99 -54.86
C GLU A 439 -20.78 -28.02 -56.21
N PRO A 440 -20.81 -26.88 -56.95
CA PRO A 440 -20.08 -26.76 -58.21
C PRO A 440 -18.60 -27.04 -58.05
N PRO A 441 -17.97 -27.86 -58.88
CA PRO A 441 -16.54 -28.22 -58.78
C PRO A 441 -15.63 -26.99 -58.76
N GLU A 442 -16.02 -25.90 -59.40
CA GLU A 442 -15.31 -24.65 -59.52
C GLU A 442 -15.19 -23.90 -58.16
N LEU A 443 -16.14 -24.12 -57.26
CA LEU A 443 -16.13 -23.45 -55.93
C LEU A 443 -15.29 -24.18 -54.89
N ARG A 444 -14.88 -25.42 -55.13
CA ARG A 444 -14.09 -26.24 -54.17
C ARG A 444 -12.73 -25.61 -53.84
N PRO A 445 -11.93 -25.10 -54.81
CA PRO A 445 -10.66 -24.46 -54.53
C PRO A 445 -10.84 -23.20 -53.68
N LEU A 446 -11.88 -22.42 -53.99
CA LEU A 446 -12.22 -21.18 -53.32
C LEU A 446 -12.63 -21.43 -51.87
N ARG A 447 -13.42 -22.50 -51.61
CA ARG A 447 -13.76 -22.92 -50.26
C ARG A 447 -12.51 -23.29 -49.44
N LYS A 448 -11.62 -24.10 -50.00
CA LYS A 448 -10.38 -24.48 -49.36
C LYS A 448 -9.55 -23.25 -48.99
N HIS A 449 -9.56 -22.24 -49.84
CA HIS A 449 -8.87 -20.98 -49.61
C HIS A 449 -9.53 -20.18 -48.48
N VAL A 450 -10.87 -20.02 -48.48
CA VAL A 450 -11.64 -19.39 -47.39
C VAL A 450 -11.40 -20.07 -46.07
N ASP A 451 -11.40 -21.41 -46.00
CA ASP A 451 -11.12 -22.17 -44.79
C ASP A 451 -9.68 -21.97 -44.32
N THR A 452 -8.74 -21.85 -45.25
CA THR A 452 -7.33 -21.55 -44.92
C THR A 452 -7.20 -20.14 -44.36
N LEU A 453 -7.84 -19.13 -44.97
CA LEU A 453 -7.85 -17.75 -44.47
C LEU A 453 -8.48 -17.69 -43.08
N ARG A 454 -9.62 -18.32 -42.85
CA ARG A 454 -10.26 -18.39 -41.52
C ARG A 454 -9.35 -19.02 -40.47
N LYS A 455 -8.66 -20.13 -40.83
CA LYS A 455 -7.68 -20.74 -39.93
C LYS A 455 -6.49 -19.82 -39.62
N ARG A 456 -5.99 -19.12 -40.63
CA ARG A 456 -4.89 -18.16 -40.45
C ARG A 456 -5.32 -16.95 -39.60
N ILE A 457 -6.54 -16.42 -39.81
CA ILE A 457 -7.11 -15.35 -38.99
C ILE A 457 -7.31 -15.83 -37.56
N ALA A 458 -7.85 -17.03 -37.34
CA ALA A 458 -8.03 -17.62 -36.02
C ALA A 458 -6.72 -17.94 -35.31
N ALA A 459 -5.65 -18.18 -36.07
CA ALA A 459 -4.29 -18.39 -35.49
C ALA A 459 -3.65 -17.09 -34.98
N VAL A 460 -4.10 -15.93 -35.47
CA VAL A 460 -3.73 -14.62 -34.92
C VAL A 460 -4.67 -14.34 -33.75
N LYS A 461 -4.30 -14.86 -32.56
CA LYS A 461 -5.09 -14.67 -31.35
C LYS A 461 -5.10 -13.19 -30.97
N ALA A 462 -6.26 -12.66 -30.62
CA ALA A 462 -6.35 -11.34 -30.00
C ALA A 462 -5.56 -11.32 -28.69
N VAL A 463 -5.00 -10.18 -28.36
CA VAL A 463 -4.49 -9.97 -27.00
C VAL A 463 -5.70 -9.83 -26.08
N THR A 464 -5.72 -10.61 -25.01
CA THR A 464 -6.79 -10.57 -24.01
C THR A 464 -6.19 -10.33 -22.65
N VAL A 465 -6.90 -9.59 -21.81
CA VAL A 465 -6.51 -9.32 -20.42
C VAL A 465 -7.62 -9.79 -19.49
N PRO A 466 -7.29 -10.46 -18.36
CA PRO A 466 -8.27 -10.81 -17.34
C PRO A 466 -8.80 -9.56 -16.63
N VAL A 467 -10.11 -9.50 -16.46
CA VAL A 467 -10.82 -8.36 -15.86
C VAL A 467 -11.81 -8.85 -14.82
N MET A 468 -12.37 -7.94 -14.04
CA MET A 468 -13.57 -8.21 -13.25
C MET A 468 -14.82 -8.09 -14.13
N GLU A 469 -15.80 -8.88 -13.82
CA GLU A 469 -17.15 -8.77 -14.35
C GLU A 469 -18.11 -9.29 -13.28
N GLU A 470 -19.13 -8.49 -12.95
CA GLU A 470 -20.13 -8.89 -11.98
C GLU A 470 -20.98 -10.05 -12.48
N LEU A 471 -21.40 -10.94 -11.59
CA LEU A 471 -22.33 -12.03 -11.91
C LEU A 471 -23.67 -11.46 -12.34
N LYS A 472 -24.14 -11.88 -13.52
CA LYS A 472 -25.45 -11.47 -14.06
C LYS A 472 -26.54 -12.36 -13.49
N GLY A 473 -27.34 -11.77 -12.58
CA GLY A 473 -28.60 -12.37 -12.14
C GLY A 473 -28.48 -13.60 -11.22
N ASP A 474 -29.58 -13.92 -10.57
CA ASP A 474 -29.78 -14.95 -9.58
C ASP A 474 -28.97 -16.25 -9.78
N LYS A 475 -27.87 -16.37 -9.09
CA LYS A 475 -27.23 -17.66 -8.83
C LYS A 475 -26.94 -17.80 -7.36
#